data_2a2fe8ad14358c9ff89d3cd22b895ad8
#
_entry.id   2a2fe8ad14358c9ff89d3cd22b895ad8
#
_cell.length_a   1.000
_cell.length_b   1.000
_cell.length_c   1.000
_cell.angle_alpha   90.00
_cell.angle_beta   90.00
_cell.angle_gamma   90.00
#
_symmetry.space_group_name_H-M   'P 1'
#
loop_
_entity.id
_entity.type
_entity.pdbx_description
1 polymer ?
#
loop_
_entity_poly.entity_id
_entity_poly.type
_entity_poly.pdbx_seq_one_letter_code
_entity_poly.pdbx_strand_id
1 'polypeptide(L)'
;MAVVIDLAVYFLVVRPLGADAAQAEATYRQASLQLQQRKLRVDRLAKFQADLPAANDKLKEYLKDHVPPRQRVFSDAEHLVRTLTQKAGVQLDNVSYKLSSEKGEPFDQLGLDVTVEGPFPNLLQFAHSMETADDMVLVRNFSFATGQGNKVNLRVGGVLYLTP
;
A
#
# COMPACT_ATOMS: atom_id res chain seq x y z
N MET A 1 16.32 -76.25 -24.51
CA MET A 1 14.93 -75.92 -24.29
C MET A 1 14.65 -75.32 -22.89
N ALA A 2 15.15 -75.88 -21.81
CA ALA A 2 14.95 -75.39 -20.43
C ALA A 2 15.48 -73.96 -20.20
N VAL A 3 16.67 -73.65 -20.70
CA VAL A 3 17.30 -72.30 -20.50
C VAL A 3 16.51 -71.16 -21.16
N VAL A 4 15.84 -71.38 -22.29
CA VAL A 4 15.06 -70.39 -22.99
C VAL A 4 13.73 -70.08 -22.23
N ILE A 5 13.17 -71.11 -21.58
CA ILE A 5 11.96 -70.96 -20.75
C ILE A 5 12.28 -70.18 -19.47
N ASP A 6 13.40 -70.46 -18.82
CA ASP A 6 13.88 -69.74 -17.62
C ASP A 6 14.15 -68.24 -17.92
N LEU A 7 14.75 -67.96 -19.06
CA LEU A 7 15.01 -66.59 -19.48
C LEU A 7 13.72 -65.83 -19.81
N ALA A 8 12.73 -66.50 -20.40
CA ALA A 8 11.44 -65.91 -20.69
C ALA A 8 10.63 -65.62 -19.42
N VAL A 9 10.67 -66.53 -18.43
CA VAL A 9 10.01 -66.32 -17.12
C VAL A 9 10.68 -65.20 -16.35
N TYR A 10 12.01 -65.14 -16.36
CA TYR A 10 12.74 -64.02 -15.72
C TYR A 10 12.39 -62.66 -16.34
N PHE A 11 12.30 -62.56 -17.66
CA PHE A 11 11.99 -61.32 -18.35
C PHE A 11 10.52 -60.91 -18.19
N LEU A 12 9.59 -61.87 -18.12
CA LEU A 12 8.15 -61.62 -18.05
C LEU A 12 7.66 -61.37 -16.61
N VAL A 13 8.30 -61.91 -15.58
CA VAL A 13 7.82 -61.84 -14.20
C VAL A 13 8.71 -60.94 -13.33
N VAL A 14 10.01 -61.04 -13.40
CA VAL A 14 10.93 -60.34 -12.49
C VAL A 14 11.13 -58.88 -12.91
N ARG A 15 11.16 -58.60 -14.20
CA ARG A 15 11.37 -57.24 -14.68
C ARG A 15 10.20 -56.26 -14.42
N PRO A 16 8.93 -56.64 -14.64
CA PRO A 16 7.81 -55.75 -14.33
C PRO A 16 7.65 -55.49 -12.84
N LEU A 17 7.88 -56.50 -11.99
CA LEU A 17 7.82 -56.36 -10.53
C LEU A 17 8.81 -55.33 -9.96
N GLY A 18 10.01 -55.24 -10.54
CA GLY A 18 11.01 -54.25 -10.16
C GLY A 18 10.67 -52.84 -10.61
N ALA A 19 10.01 -52.68 -11.76
CA ALA A 19 9.56 -51.40 -12.27
C ALA A 19 8.38 -50.81 -11.45
N ASP A 20 7.45 -51.66 -11.07
CA ASP A 20 6.28 -51.27 -10.24
C ASP A 20 6.70 -50.82 -8.83
N ALA A 21 7.70 -51.48 -8.23
CA ALA A 21 8.25 -51.11 -6.93
C ALA A 21 8.94 -49.72 -6.98
N ALA A 22 9.72 -49.47 -8.01
CA ALA A 22 10.41 -48.19 -8.21
C ALA A 22 9.42 -47.03 -8.47
N GLN A 23 8.36 -47.30 -9.24
CA GLN A 23 7.31 -46.32 -9.45
C GLN A 23 6.50 -46.02 -8.17
N ALA A 24 6.20 -47.06 -7.38
CA ALA A 24 5.52 -46.89 -6.09
C ALA A 24 6.37 -46.06 -5.11
N GLU A 25 7.67 -46.28 -5.06
CA GLU A 25 8.59 -45.50 -4.23
C GLU A 25 8.69 -44.04 -4.69
N ALA A 26 8.78 -43.79 -6.00
CA ALA A 26 8.78 -42.44 -6.55
C ALA A 26 7.48 -41.70 -6.26
N THR A 27 6.34 -42.36 -6.39
CA THR A 27 5.01 -41.79 -6.07
C THR A 27 4.89 -41.49 -4.59
N TYR A 28 5.37 -42.36 -3.72
CA TYR A 28 5.39 -42.14 -2.27
C TYR A 28 6.26 -40.93 -1.89
N ARG A 29 7.45 -40.81 -2.48
CA ARG A 29 8.35 -39.66 -2.27
C ARG A 29 7.67 -38.36 -2.74
N GLN A 30 7.04 -38.35 -3.90
CA GLN A 30 6.29 -37.19 -4.40
C GLN A 30 5.14 -36.82 -3.49
N ALA A 31 4.35 -37.80 -3.04
CA ALA A 31 3.25 -37.57 -2.12
C ALA A 31 3.73 -37.00 -0.77
N SER A 32 4.84 -37.52 -0.24
CA SER A 32 5.42 -37.01 1.01
C SER A 32 5.91 -35.58 0.90
N LEU A 33 6.55 -35.22 -0.22
CA LEU A 33 6.98 -33.83 -0.50
C LEU A 33 5.77 -32.89 -0.64
N GLN A 34 4.73 -33.32 -1.33
CA GLN A 34 3.50 -32.54 -1.44
C GLN A 34 2.83 -32.33 -0.07
N LEU A 35 2.79 -33.33 0.78
CA LEU A 35 2.29 -33.22 2.14
C LEU A 35 3.09 -32.23 2.98
N GLN A 36 4.41 -32.28 2.90
CA GLN A 36 5.27 -31.32 3.58
C GLN A 36 5.02 -29.88 3.09
N GLN A 37 4.93 -29.68 1.78
CA GLN A 37 4.64 -28.37 1.21
C GLN A 37 3.25 -27.85 1.64
N ARG A 38 2.24 -28.73 1.67
CA ARG A 38 0.90 -28.37 2.14
C ARG A 38 0.89 -28.03 3.64
N LYS A 39 1.60 -28.80 4.48
CA LYS A 39 1.75 -28.48 5.91
C LYS A 39 2.40 -27.11 6.12
N LEU A 40 3.52 -26.86 5.47
CA LEU A 40 4.20 -25.55 5.55
C LEU A 40 3.31 -24.39 5.10
N ARG A 41 2.46 -24.60 4.10
CA ARG A 41 1.50 -23.61 3.64
C ARG A 41 0.40 -23.36 4.68
N VAL A 42 -0.13 -24.43 5.25
CA VAL A 42 -1.15 -24.32 6.32
C VAL A 42 -0.58 -23.63 7.56
N ASP A 43 0.62 -24.01 8.00
CA ASP A 43 1.28 -23.39 9.15
C ASP A 43 1.56 -21.90 8.91
N ARG A 44 1.95 -21.53 7.70
CA ARG A 44 2.15 -20.12 7.33
C ARG A 44 0.83 -19.33 7.34
N LEU A 45 -0.23 -19.92 6.80
CA LEU A 45 -1.56 -19.30 6.82
C LEU A 45 -2.10 -19.16 8.24
N ALA A 46 -1.91 -20.18 9.09
CA ALA A 46 -2.32 -20.14 10.49
C ALA A 46 -1.57 -19.04 11.27
N LYS A 47 -0.26 -18.90 11.06
CA LYS A 47 0.51 -17.78 11.63
C LYS A 47 0.00 -16.44 11.14
N PHE A 48 -0.18 -16.30 9.82
CA PHE A 48 -0.71 -15.06 9.25
C PHE A 48 -2.07 -14.70 9.85
N GLN A 49 -2.96 -15.68 9.99
CA GLN A 49 -4.28 -15.47 10.59
C GLN A 49 -4.19 -15.09 12.08
N ALA A 50 -3.23 -15.65 12.81
CA ALA A 50 -3.00 -15.30 14.21
C ALA A 50 -2.42 -13.88 14.39
N ASP A 51 -1.60 -13.42 13.44
CA ASP A 51 -0.96 -12.11 13.48
C ASP A 51 -1.89 -10.97 12.97
N LEU A 52 -2.93 -11.30 12.19
CA LEU A 52 -3.89 -10.34 11.63
C LEU A 52 -4.54 -9.42 12.68
N PRO A 53 -5.04 -9.91 13.84
CA PRO A 53 -5.66 -9.03 14.84
C PRO A 53 -4.69 -7.97 15.36
N ALA A 54 -3.47 -8.38 15.72
CA ALA A 54 -2.45 -7.46 16.22
C ALA A 54 -2.01 -6.43 15.15
N ALA A 55 -1.94 -6.84 13.89
CA ALA A 55 -1.64 -5.93 12.78
C ALA A 55 -2.79 -4.93 12.55
N ASN A 56 -4.05 -5.39 12.63
CA ASN A 56 -5.21 -4.52 12.52
C ASN A 56 -5.31 -3.50 13.67
N ASP A 57 -4.98 -3.91 14.89
CA ASP A 57 -5.01 -2.99 16.03
C ASP A 57 -3.93 -1.91 15.92
N LYS A 58 -2.71 -2.28 15.51
CA LYS A 58 -1.65 -1.30 15.20
C LYS A 58 -2.04 -0.37 14.06
N LEU A 59 -2.69 -0.89 13.02
CA LEU A 59 -3.17 -0.07 11.92
C LEU A 59 -4.24 0.93 12.38
N LYS A 60 -5.20 0.49 13.20
CA LYS A 60 -6.22 1.37 13.77
C LYS A 60 -5.62 2.47 14.66
N GLU A 61 -4.65 2.13 15.48
CA GLU A 61 -3.92 3.09 16.31
C GLU A 61 -3.19 4.11 15.43
N TYR A 62 -2.43 3.66 14.45
CA TYR A 62 -1.76 4.53 13.48
C TYR A 62 -2.72 5.46 12.75
N LEU A 63 -3.84 4.93 12.26
CA LEU A 63 -4.85 5.72 11.56
C LEU A 63 -5.49 6.76 12.48
N LYS A 64 -5.75 6.42 13.73
CA LYS A 64 -6.34 7.35 14.70
C LYS A 64 -5.43 8.54 14.97
N ASP A 65 -4.12 8.34 14.97
CA ASP A 65 -3.15 9.39 15.30
C ASP A 65 -2.76 10.24 14.08
N HIS A 66 -2.84 9.67 12.85
CA HIS A 66 -2.33 10.32 11.64
C HIS A 66 -3.41 10.66 10.61
N VAL A 67 -4.61 10.10 10.73
CA VAL A 67 -5.70 10.34 9.77
C VAL A 67 -6.86 11.05 10.46
N PRO A 68 -7.12 12.31 10.14
CA PRO A 68 -8.16 13.08 10.80
C PRO A 68 -9.56 12.52 10.51
N PRO A 69 -10.48 12.58 11.48
CA PRO A 69 -11.87 12.20 11.25
C PRO A 69 -12.58 13.23 10.37
N ARG A 70 -13.49 12.76 9.52
CA ARG A 70 -14.25 13.61 8.58
C ARG A 70 -14.87 14.86 9.19
N GLN A 71 -15.29 14.80 10.47
CA GLN A 71 -15.97 15.90 11.15
C GLN A 71 -15.07 17.13 11.39
N ARG A 72 -13.76 16.93 11.54
CA ARG A 72 -12.78 17.99 11.85
C ARG A 72 -11.93 18.40 10.67
N VAL A 73 -11.94 17.62 9.60
CA VAL A 73 -10.99 17.77 8.49
C VAL A 73 -10.97 19.17 7.88
N PHE A 74 -12.12 19.82 7.72
CA PHE A 74 -12.17 21.18 7.16
C PHE A 74 -11.50 22.21 8.08
N SER A 75 -11.75 22.10 9.37
CA SER A 75 -11.13 22.96 10.38
C SER A 75 -9.63 22.72 10.48
N ASP A 76 -9.22 21.44 10.47
CA ASP A 76 -7.83 21.05 10.56
C ASP A 76 -7.05 21.46 9.30
N ALA A 77 -7.64 21.24 8.11
CA ALA A 77 -7.07 21.69 6.85
C ALA A 77 -6.94 23.22 6.75
N GLU A 78 -7.96 23.98 7.21
CA GLU A 78 -7.87 25.43 7.25
C GLU A 78 -6.77 25.90 8.21
N HIS A 79 -6.71 25.30 9.39
CA HIS A 79 -5.69 25.62 10.38
C HIS A 79 -4.29 25.30 9.87
N LEU A 80 -4.12 24.15 9.21
CA LEU A 80 -2.87 23.74 8.60
C LEU A 80 -2.42 24.76 7.55
N VAL A 81 -3.27 25.07 6.55
CA VAL A 81 -2.96 26.03 5.49
C VAL A 81 -2.61 27.40 6.07
N ARG A 82 -3.38 27.89 7.04
CA ARG A 82 -3.14 29.18 7.69
C ARG A 82 -1.80 29.20 8.44
N THR A 83 -1.49 28.14 9.16
CA THR A 83 -0.22 28.00 9.89
C THR A 83 0.97 27.98 8.94
N LEU A 84 0.86 27.22 7.85
CA LEU A 84 1.93 27.10 6.86
C LEU A 84 2.16 28.42 6.10
N THR A 85 1.09 29.14 5.73
CA THR A 85 1.18 30.45 5.08
C THR A 85 1.85 31.49 5.98
N GLN A 86 1.51 31.50 7.26
CA GLN A 86 2.12 32.40 8.25
C GLN A 86 3.61 32.07 8.45
N LYS A 87 3.97 30.78 8.60
CA LYS A 87 5.36 30.35 8.77
C LYS A 87 6.22 30.70 7.56
N ALA A 88 5.70 30.53 6.36
CA ALA A 88 6.41 30.85 5.13
C ALA A 88 6.41 32.36 4.79
N GLY A 89 5.59 33.17 5.45
CA GLY A 89 5.46 34.58 5.16
C GLY A 89 4.88 34.86 3.76
N VAL A 90 3.92 34.04 3.34
CA VAL A 90 3.18 34.18 2.08
C VAL A 90 1.75 34.62 2.34
N GLN A 91 1.13 35.29 1.37
CA GLN A 91 -0.25 35.71 1.44
C GLN A 91 -1.16 34.65 0.83
N LEU A 92 -2.18 34.23 1.57
CA LEU A 92 -3.22 33.34 1.07
C LEU A 92 -4.19 34.15 0.18
N ASP A 93 -4.29 33.74 -1.09
CA ASP A 93 -5.20 34.36 -2.06
C ASP A 93 -6.51 33.59 -2.15
N ASN A 94 -6.44 32.27 -2.33
CA ASN A 94 -7.61 31.41 -2.42
C ASN A 94 -7.34 30.02 -1.84
N VAL A 95 -8.40 29.44 -1.26
CA VAL A 95 -8.41 28.03 -0.86
C VAL A 95 -9.75 27.42 -1.21
N SER A 96 -9.72 26.24 -1.80
CA SER A 96 -10.92 25.46 -2.09
C SER A 96 -10.78 24.01 -1.63
N TYR A 97 -11.86 23.47 -1.13
CA TYR A 97 -11.93 22.10 -0.61
C TYR A 97 -12.99 21.31 -1.39
N LYS A 98 -12.64 20.07 -1.75
CA LYS A 98 -13.55 19.17 -2.44
C LYS A 98 -13.52 17.80 -1.79
N LEU A 99 -14.58 17.46 -1.07
CA LEU A 99 -14.73 16.12 -0.51
C LEU A 99 -15.13 15.13 -1.61
N SER A 100 -14.42 14.03 -1.69
CA SER A 100 -14.67 12.91 -2.59
C SER A 100 -14.68 11.61 -1.80
N SER A 101 -15.71 10.79 -2.03
CA SER A 101 -15.86 9.47 -1.43
C SER A 101 -16.11 8.48 -2.56
N GLU A 102 -15.19 7.57 -2.79
CA GLU A 102 -15.32 6.55 -3.83
C GLU A 102 -15.79 5.23 -3.21
N LYS A 103 -16.83 4.63 -3.81
CA LYS A 103 -17.35 3.35 -3.33
C LYS A 103 -16.29 2.25 -3.49
N GLY A 104 -15.88 1.67 -2.37
CA GLY A 104 -14.89 0.58 -2.34
C GLY A 104 -13.50 1.01 -1.88
N GLU A 105 -13.24 2.29 -1.72
CA GLU A 105 -12.03 2.78 -1.07
C GLU A 105 -12.19 2.85 0.46
N PRO A 106 -11.14 2.48 1.22
CA PRO A 106 -11.18 2.46 2.68
C PRO A 106 -11.11 3.86 3.30
N PHE A 107 -10.79 4.90 2.51
CA PHE A 107 -10.62 6.28 2.95
C PHE A 107 -11.40 7.24 2.08
N ASP A 108 -12.00 8.24 2.70
CA ASP A 108 -12.49 9.43 2.00
C ASP A 108 -11.32 10.35 1.65
N GLN A 109 -11.48 11.18 0.63
CA GLN A 109 -10.46 12.11 0.16
C GLN A 109 -10.98 13.55 0.22
N LEU A 110 -10.22 14.44 0.83
CA LEU A 110 -10.42 15.88 0.74
C LEU A 110 -9.40 16.47 -0.24
N GLY A 111 -9.86 16.80 -1.43
CA GLY A 111 -9.07 17.60 -2.38
C GLY A 111 -8.91 19.02 -1.84
N LEU A 112 -7.68 19.50 -1.88
CA LEU A 112 -7.26 20.81 -1.40
C LEU A 112 -6.56 21.54 -2.54
N ASP A 113 -7.11 22.69 -2.95
CA ASP A 113 -6.48 23.61 -3.90
C ASP A 113 -6.19 24.93 -3.18
N VAL A 114 -4.91 25.26 -3.02
CA VAL A 114 -4.44 26.48 -2.34
C VAL A 114 -3.70 27.35 -3.32
N THR A 115 -4.05 28.64 -3.38
CA THR A 115 -3.30 29.66 -4.12
C THR A 115 -2.71 30.65 -3.14
N VAL A 116 -1.40 30.83 -3.20
CA VAL A 116 -0.65 31.77 -2.36
C VAL A 116 0.20 32.71 -3.22
N GLU A 117 0.39 33.93 -2.73
CA GLU A 117 1.17 34.98 -3.37
C GLU A 117 2.34 35.39 -2.48
N GLY A 118 3.53 35.57 -3.07
CA GLY A 118 4.69 36.00 -2.31
C GLY A 118 6.00 36.02 -3.10
N PRO A 119 7.11 36.31 -2.41
CA PRO A 119 8.44 36.14 -2.97
C PRO A 119 8.72 34.67 -3.28
N PHE A 120 9.41 34.39 -4.39
CA PHE A 120 9.68 33.03 -4.85
C PHE A 120 10.33 32.11 -3.79
N PRO A 121 11.34 32.57 -2.99
CA PRO A 121 11.91 31.72 -1.92
C PRO A 121 10.88 31.30 -0.87
N ASN A 122 9.97 32.20 -0.50
CA ASN A 122 8.93 31.94 0.49
C ASN A 122 7.88 30.95 -0.05
N LEU A 123 7.58 31.03 -1.34
CA LEU A 123 6.67 30.08 -2.01
C LEU A 123 7.26 28.67 -2.04
N LEU A 124 8.57 28.53 -2.27
CA LEU A 124 9.26 27.24 -2.19
C LEU A 124 9.25 26.69 -0.75
N GLN A 125 9.47 27.56 0.25
CA GLN A 125 9.38 27.16 1.64
C GLN A 125 7.96 26.69 2.02
N PHE A 126 6.95 27.38 1.53
CA PHE A 126 5.55 26.97 1.70
C PHE A 126 5.29 25.59 1.09
N ALA A 127 5.68 25.37 -0.17
CA ALA A 127 5.51 24.09 -0.86
C ALA A 127 6.21 22.95 -0.11
N HIS A 128 7.45 23.16 0.31
CA HIS A 128 8.20 22.19 1.11
C HIS A 128 7.55 21.89 2.46
N SER A 129 7.07 22.94 3.15
CA SER A 129 6.38 22.78 4.44
C SER A 129 5.05 22.02 4.30
N MET A 130 4.41 22.15 3.16
CA MET A 130 3.16 21.42 2.86
C MET A 130 3.43 19.95 2.58
N GLU A 131 4.53 19.63 1.90
CA GLU A 131 4.95 18.25 1.60
C GLU A 131 5.46 17.53 2.87
N THR A 132 6.05 18.26 3.81
CA THR A 132 6.62 17.72 5.06
C THR A 132 5.68 17.89 6.26
N ALA A 133 4.43 18.23 6.05
CA ALA A 133 3.45 18.33 7.12
C ALA A 133 3.19 16.97 7.78
N ASP A 134 2.98 16.98 9.10
CA ASP A 134 2.72 15.76 9.88
C ASP A 134 1.38 15.09 9.53
N ASP A 135 0.45 15.86 8.94
CA ASP A 135 -0.81 15.35 8.44
C ASP A 135 -0.61 14.58 7.13
N MET A 136 -1.44 13.57 6.84
CA MET A 136 -1.40 12.79 5.59
C MET A 136 -1.85 13.62 4.38
N VAL A 137 -1.08 14.65 4.05
CA VAL A 137 -1.27 15.50 2.87
C VAL A 137 -0.40 14.99 1.73
N LEU A 138 -1.03 14.55 0.66
CA LEU A 138 -0.33 14.19 -0.57
C LEU A 138 -0.41 15.34 -1.57
N VAL A 139 0.71 16.04 -1.79
CA VAL A 139 0.80 17.07 -2.83
C VAL A 139 0.80 16.38 -4.20
N ARG A 140 -0.17 16.70 -5.05
CA ARG A 140 -0.31 16.13 -6.39
C ARG A 140 0.32 16.97 -7.47
N ASN A 141 0.16 18.26 -7.39
CA ASN A 141 0.67 19.21 -8.38
C ASN A 141 0.91 20.58 -7.75
N PHE A 142 1.85 21.30 -8.33
CA PHE A 142 2.04 22.72 -8.07
C PHE A 142 2.36 23.44 -9.37
N SER A 143 1.92 24.69 -9.48
CA SER A 143 2.16 25.54 -10.64
C SER A 143 2.44 26.96 -10.21
N PHE A 144 3.42 27.59 -10.85
CA PHE A 144 3.74 28.99 -10.66
C PHE A 144 3.12 29.83 -11.78
N ALA A 145 2.56 30.98 -11.42
CA ALA A 145 2.05 31.95 -12.36
C ALA A 145 2.59 33.34 -11.99
N THR A 146 2.79 34.18 -12.98
CA THR A 146 3.18 35.57 -12.73
C THR A 146 2.02 36.32 -12.11
N GLY A 147 2.22 36.90 -10.92
CA GLY A 147 1.28 37.76 -10.24
C GLY A 147 1.34 39.22 -10.71
N GLN A 148 0.66 40.10 -10.02
CA GLN A 148 0.73 41.54 -10.32
C GLN A 148 2.05 42.16 -9.78
N GLY A 149 2.74 42.92 -10.62
CA GLY A 149 4.03 43.51 -10.24
C GLY A 149 5.17 42.48 -10.25
N ASN A 150 5.96 42.46 -9.18
CA ASN A 150 7.12 41.54 -9.05
C ASN A 150 6.77 40.32 -8.16
N LYS A 151 5.50 40.02 -7.96
CA LYS A 151 5.04 38.90 -7.16
C LYS A 151 4.75 37.68 -8.02
N VAL A 152 4.86 36.51 -7.43
CA VAL A 152 4.58 35.21 -8.04
C VAL A 152 3.44 34.55 -7.29
N ASN A 153 2.54 33.94 -8.02
CA ASN A 153 1.48 33.12 -7.46
C ASN A 153 1.88 31.65 -7.57
N LEU A 154 1.73 30.93 -6.47
CA LEU A 154 1.89 29.48 -6.42
C LEU A 154 0.52 28.86 -6.16
N ARG A 155 0.11 27.97 -7.06
CA ARG A 155 -1.05 27.09 -6.85
C ARG A 155 -0.56 25.69 -6.50
N VAL A 156 -1.04 25.16 -5.37
CA VAL A 156 -0.73 23.82 -4.88
C VAL A 156 -2.03 23.03 -4.80
N GLY A 157 -2.07 21.89 -5.49
CA GLY A 157 -3.14 20.93 -5.38
C GLY A 157 -2.68 19.72 -4.57
N GLY A 158 -3.41 19.39 -3.53
CA GLY A 158 -3.15 18.28 -2.63
C GLY A 158 -4.40 17.46 -2.33
N VAL A 159 -4.20 16.34 -1.65
CA VAL A 159 -5.27 15.48 -1.15
C VAL A 159 -4.93 15.07 0.28
N LEU A 160 -5.91 15.24 1.17
CA LEU A 160 -5.88 14.66 2.52
C LEU A 160 -6.72 13.40 2.53
N TYR A 161 -6.21 12.34 3.14
CA TYR A 161 -6.96 11.13 3.39
C TYR A 161 -7.65 11.19 4.74
N LEU A 162 -8.88 10.68 4.81
CA LEU A 162 -9.77 10.78 5.96
C LEU A 162 -10.29 9.40 6.33
N THR A 163 -10.54 9.20 7.61
CA THR A 163 -11.37 8.07 8.03
C THR A 163 -12.84 8.40 7.78
N PRO A 164 -13.60 7.46 7.20
CA PRO A 164 -15.02 7.65 6.89
C PRO A 164 -15.89 7.90 8.14
#